data_9a0a468e95b0a65dfef246fbae16ab9f
#
_entry.id   9a0a468e95b0a65dfef246fbae16ab9f
#
_cell.length_a   1.000
_cell.length_b   1.000
_cell.length_c   1.000
_cell.angle_alpha   90.00
_cell.angle_beta   90.00
_cell.angle_gamma   90.00
#
_symmetry.space_group_name_H-M   'P 1'
#
loop_
_entity.id
_entity.type
_entity.pdbx_description
1 polymer ?
#
loop_
_entity_poly.entity_id
_entity_poly.type
_entity_poly.pdbx_seq_one_letter_code
_entity_poly.pdbx_strand_id
1 'polypeptide(L)'
;VLTADGLIVTNTHVINGADSATVTLYDDTVLNATLVGADSISDIALLKVKGIGLTPTVIGDSTELAVGDAVAAIGNPLGEQFRMTLTNGVISAINRGVSYNGRSMTLMQTNAAINEGNSGGPLYNMYGQVIGITNMKMMSSYSSIEGIGFAIPSTTMRDIVNALVKDGEVRGRPSIGITVGAIPDNASSHYDIPSGLYISDVTKGSDAEAKGIKVGDILLECNGVEVKTTDDVAEIKSGLSVGDSIHFKIWRDGETFEVDVVLMDTNDIYN
;
A
#
# COMPACT_ATOMS: atom_id res chain seq x y z
N VAL A 1 15.93 -9.25 8.31
CA VAL A 1 16.96 -8.39 8.95
C VAL A 1 17.60 -7.55 7.88
N LEU A 2 17.60 -6.21 8.04
CA LEU A 2 18.20 -5.27 7.09
C LEU A 2 19.64 -4.89 7.46
N THR A 3 19.94 -4.81 8.77
CA THR A 3 21.25 -4.36 9.26
C THR A 3 21.77 -5.25 10.39
N ALA A 4 23.09 -5.35 10.52
CA ALA A 4 23.72 -6.16 11.56
C ALA A 4 23.45 -5.67 13.00
N ASP A 5 23.04 -4.42 13.14
CA ASP A 5 22.66 -3.80 14.42
C ASP A 5 21.17 -3.91 14.74
N GLY A 6 20.39 -4.65 13.91
CA GLY A 6 19.06 -5.12 14.22
C GLY A 6 17.88 -4.33 13.67
N LEU A 7 18.02 -3.64 12.55
CA LEU A 7 16.84 -3.16 11.81
C LEU A 7 16.16 -4.31 11.07
N ILE A 8 14.83 -4.41 11.20
CA ILE A 8 14.01 -5.48 10.64
C ILE A 8 12.80 -4.87 9.98
N VAL A 9 12.54 -5.24 8.73
CA VAL A 9 11.32 -4.87 8.00
C VAL A 9 10.27 -5.96 8.11
N THR A 10 9.01 -5.53 8.23
CA THR A 10 7.82 -6.38 8.18
C THR A 10 6.63 -5.59 7.61
N ASN A 11 5.43 -6.17 7.58
CA ASN A 11 4.22 -5.40 7.26
C ASN A 11 3.64 -4.68 8.48
N THR A 12 3.01 -3.54 8.24
CA THR A 12 2.30 -2.78 9.28
C THR A 12 1.14 -3.59 9.86
N HIS A 13 0.39 -4.31 9.02
CA HIS A 13 -0.74 -5.11 9.50
C HIS A 13 -0.33 -6.27 10.42
N VAL A 14 0.92 -6.76 10.32
CA VAL A 14 1.46 -7.83 11.20
C VAL A 14 1.62 -7.36 12.64
N ILE A 15 1.91 -6.08 12.83
CA ILE A 15 2.15 -5.49 14.16
C ILE A 15 1.00 -4.60 14.65
N ASN A 16 -0.01 -4.39 13.82
CA ASN A 16 -1.11 -3.48 14.14
C ASN A 16 -1.91 -3.97 15.34
N GLY A 17 -2.12 -3.08 16.33
CA GLY A 17 -2.85 -3.38 17.54
C GLY A 17 -2.06 -4.20 18.59
N ALA A 18 -0.76 -4.45 18.37
CA ALA A 18 0.08 -5.15 19.33
C ALA A 18 0.63 -4.19 20.39
N ASP A 19 0.54 -4.58 21.68
CA ASP A 19 1.15 -3.86 22.80
C ASP A 19 2.67 -4.02 22.83
N SER A 20 3.19 -5.12 22.29
CA SER A 20 4.61 -5.44 22.24
C SER A 20 4.92 -6.36 21.05
N ALA A 21 6.17 -6.32 20.59
CA ALA A 21 6.65 -7.19 19.53
C ALA A 21 7.94 -7.89 19.98
N THR A 22 8.10 -9.15 19.56
CA THR A 22 9.32 -9.92 19.73
C THR A 22 9.77 -10.51 18.42
N VAL A 23 11.07 -10.73 18.28
CA VAL A 23 11.68 -11.43 17.15
C VAL A 23 12.38 -12.68 17.68
N THR A 24 11.96 -13.82 17.15
CA THR A 24 12.61 -15.11 17.45
C THR A 24 13.59 -15.43 16.30
N LEU A 25 14.85 -15.56 16.63
CA LEU A 25 15.91 -15.91 15.69
C LEU A 25 15.88 -17.43 15.37
N TYR A 26 16.69 -17.85 14.38
CA TYR A 26 16.76 -19.26 13.96
C TYR A 26 17.24 -20.21 15.07
N ASP A 27 18.02 -19.68 16.01
CA ASP A 27 18.56 -20.41 17.17
C ASP A 27 17.67 -20.32 18.43
N ASP A 28 16.39 -19.96 18.24
CA ASP A 28 15.38 -19.77 19.28
C ASP A 28 15.65 -18.59 20.23
N THR A 29 16.66 -17.76 19.99
CA THR A 29 16.87 -16.54 20.75
C THR A 29 15.71 -15.58 20.53
N VAL A 30 15.07 -15.12 21.60
CA VAL A 30 13.96 -14.16 21.57
C VAL A 30 14.48 -12.78 21.92
N LEU A 31 14.25 -11.82 21.04
CA LEU A 31 14.64 -10.42 21.20
C LEU A 31 13.39 -9.52 21.26
N ASN A 32 13.35 -8.61 22.22
CA ASN A 32 12.32 -7.57 22.23
C ASN A 32 12.57 -6.59 21.08
N ALA A 33 11.51 -6.27 20.34
CA ALA A 33 11.53 -5.31 19.25
C ALA A 33 10.85 -4.00 19.66
N THR A 34 11.38 -2.89 19.18
CA THR A 34 10.76 -1.57 19.28
C THR A 34 10.38 -1.09 17.89
N LEU A 35 9.24 -0.43 17.78
CA LEU A 35 8.82 0.19 16.53
C LEU A 35 9.69 1.43 16.25
N VAL A 36 10.30 1.49 15.06
CA VAL A 36 11.02 2.66 14.55
C VAL A 36 10.04 3.58 13.82
N GLY A 37 9.18 3.00 12.99
CA GLY A 37 8.13 3.68 12.26
C GLY A 37 7.32 2.68 11.44
N ALA A 38 6.12 3.10 11.05
CA ALA A 38 5.23 2.30 10.21
C ALA A 38 4.50 3.19 9.23
N ASP A 39 4.28 2.66 8.03
CA ASP A 39 3.49 3.29 7.00
C ASP A 39 2.34 2.38 6.58
N SER A 40 1.14 2.76 6.97
CA SER A 40 -0.06 1.96 6.71
C SER A 40 -0.51 1.97 5.25
N ILE A 41 -0.02 2.92 4.44
CA ILE A 41 -0.36 3.03 3.02
C ILE A 41 0.43 2.00 2.22
N SER A 42 1.75 1.94 2.42
CA SER A 42 2.60 0.93 1.80
C SER A 42 2.59 -0.41 2.53
N ASP A 43 1.96 -0.47 3.71
CA ASP A 43 1.93 -1.63 4.59
C ASP A 43 3.34 -2.12 4.99
N ILE A 44 4.27 -1.20 5.21
CA ILE A 44 5.64 -1.46 5.67
C ILE A 44 5.81 -0.94 7.09
N ALA A 45 6.37 -1.77 7.95
CA ALA A 45 6.81 -1.38 9.29
C ALA A 45 8.29 -1.70 9.49
N LEU A 46 8.97 -0.85 10.25
CA LEU A 46 10.38 -0.99 10.59
C LEU A 46 10.53 -1.17 12.10
N LEU A 47 11.11 -2.28 12.48
CA LEU A 47 11.39 -2.65 13.86
C LEU A 47 12.87 -2.56 14.15
N LYS A 48 13.20 -2.34 15.41
CA LYS A 48 14.57 -2.39 15.94
C LYS A 48 14.65 -3.40 17.08
N VAL A 49 15.59 -4.33 16.98
CA VAL A 49 15.99 -5.20 18.08
C VAL A 49 17.39 -4.84 18.57
N LYS A 50 17.66 -5.10 19.84
CA LYS A 50 19.00 -5.00 20.39
C LYS A 50 19.73 -6.33 20.12
N GLY A 51 20.24 -6.50 18.91
CA GLY A 51 21.01 -7.66 18.49
C GLY A 51 22.45 -7.26 18.18
N ILE A 52 23.38 -8.16 18.42
CA ILE A 52 24.79 -8.00 18.03
C ILE A 52 25.12 -9.12 17.05
N GLY A 53 25.66 -8.76 15.88
CA GLY A 53 26.12 -9.73 14.89
C GLY A 53 25.02 -10.44 14.11
N LEU A 54 23.84 -9.82 13.97
CA LEU A 54 22.80 -10.33 13.08
C LEU A 54 23.29 -10.30 11.63
N THR A 55 22.92 -11.31 10.85
CA THR A 55 23.27 -11.39 9.43
C THR A 55 22.24 -10.64 8.59
N PRO A 56 22.59 -9.50 7.97
CA PRO A 56 21.68 -8.80 7.07
C PRO A 56 21.42 -9.64 5.82
N THR A 57 20.19 -9.53 5.29
CA THR A 57 19.88 -10.08 3.99
C THR A 57 20.43 -9.18 2.87
N VAL A 58 20.72 -9.77 1.72
CA VAL A 58 21.05 -9.00 0.52
C VAL A 58 19.74 -8.56 -0.14
N ILE A 59 19.62 -7.27 -0.43
CA ILE A 59 18.45 -6.71 -1.13
C ILE A 59 18.81 -6.63 -2.63
N GLY A 60 18.00 -7.31 -3.45
CA GLY A 60 18.05 -7.23 -4.90
C GLY A 60 17.28 -6.03 -5.45
N ASP A 61 17.38 -5.81 -6.74
CA ASP A 61 16.66 -4.75 -7.45
C ASP A 61 15.41 -5.32 -8.13
N SER A 62 14.23 -4.93 -7.66
CA SER A 62 12.96 -5.41 -8.22
C SER A 62 12.66 -4.84 -9.62
N THR A 63 13.38 -3.82 -10.08
CA THR A 63 13.21 -3.26 -11.43
C THR A 63 13.84 -4.14 -12.52
N GLU A 64 14.78 -5.01 -12.13
CA GLU A 64 15.44 -5.94 -13.05
C GLU A 64 14.65 -7.24 -13.30
N LEU A 65 13.52 -7.41 -12.60
CA LEU A 65 12.71 -8.64 -12.69
C LEU A 65 11.90 -8.68 -13.97
N ALA A 66 11.71 -9.90 -14.48
CA ALA A 66 10.82 -10.21 -15.57
C ALA A 66 9.72 -11.20 -15.14
N VAL A 67 8.58 -11.16 -15.86
CA VAL A 67 7.55 -12.19 -15.71
C VAL A 67 8.13 -13.55 -16.11
N GLY A 68 7.95 -14.54 -15.24
CA GLY A 68 8.54 -15.87 -15.40
C GLY A 68 9.77 -16.10 -14.53
N ASP A 69 10.37 -15.07 -13.94
CA ASP A 69 11.50 -15.24 -13.03
C ASP A 69 11.11 -16.08 -11.81
N ALA A 70 11.95 -17.07 -11.49
CA ALA A 70 11.72 -17.95 -10.37
C ALA A 70 11.93 -17.22 -9.03
N VAL A 71 11.03 -17.45 -8.09
CA VAL A 71 11.03 -16.81 -6.76
C VAL A 71 10.70 -17.81 -5.65
N ALA A 72 11.10 -17.49 -4.43
CA ALA A 72 10.78 -18.24 -3.23
C ALA A 72 10.36 -17.30 -2.10
N ALA A 73 9.25 -17.60 -1.43
CA ALA A 73 8.83 -16.95 -0.20
C ALA A 73 9.17 -17.83 1.00
N ILE A 74 9.61 -17.21 2.10
CA ILE A 74 9.92 -17.92 3.35
C ILE A 74 9.09 -17.28 4.48
N GLY A 75 8.50 -18.12 5.32
CA GLY A 75 7.70 -17.68 6.45
C GLY A 75 7.35 -18.82 7.40
N ASN A 76 6.39 -18.54 8.28
CA ASN A 76 5.90 -19.45 9.32
C ASN A 76 4.39 -19.69 9.16
N PRO A 77 3.92 -20.32 8.05
CA PRO A 77 2.50 -20.52 7.84
C PRO A 77 1.92 -21.37 8.97
N LEU A 78 0.73 -20.98 9.47
CA LEU A 78 0.03 -21.66 10.56
C LEU A 78 0.78 -21.71 11.91
N GLY A 79 1.78 -20.86 12.12
CA GLY A 79 2.46 -20.70 13.39
C GLY A 79 3.84 -21.36 13.49
N GLU A 80 4.37 -21.42 14.72
CA GLU A 80 5.77 -21.78 14.99
C GLU A 80 6.15 -23.21 14.56
N GLN A 81 5.20 -24.16 14.58
CA GLN A 81 5.47 -25.56 14.17
C GLN A 81 5.84 -25.69 12.68
N PHE A 82 5.52 -24.69 11.86
CA PHE A 82 5.87 -24.67 10.44
C PHE A 82 6.87 -23.55 10.10
N ARG A 83 7.70 -23.19 11.09
CA ARG A 83 8.76 -22.20 10.89
C ARG A 83 9.65 -22.53 9.71
N MET A 84 10.09 -21.48 9.01
CA MET A 84 11.02 -21.56 7.87
C MET A 84 10.47 -22.39 6.69
N THR A 85 9.15 -22.43 6.54
CA THR A 85 8.54 -23.02 5.37
C THR A 85 8.87 -22.18 4.13
N LEU A 86 9.42 -22.85 3.12
CA LEU A 86 9.68 -22.25 1.82
C LEU A 86 8.56 -22.65 0.85
N THR A 87 7.99 -21.65 0.18
CA THR A 87 7.13 -21.84 -0.99
C THR A 87 7.78 -21.22 -2.22
N ASN A 88 7.66 -21.85 -3.38
CA ASN A 88 8.27 -21.36 -4.61
C ASN A 88 7.26 -21.15 -5.72
N GLY A 89 7.63 -20.33 -6.68
CA GLY A 89 6.83 -20.00 -7.84
C GLY A 89 7.61 -19.12 -8.81
N VAL A 90 6.87 -18.30 -9.55
CA VAL A 90 7.43 -17.31 -10.48
C VAL A 90 6.77 -15.96 -10.30
N ILE A 91 7.40 -14.92 -10.80
CA ILE A 91 6.76 -13.61 -10.98
C ILE A 91 5.68 -13.75 -12.06
N SER A 92 4.43 -13.55 -11.69
CA SER A 92 3.26 -13.66 -12.59
C SER A 92 2.91 -12.34 -13.27
N ALA A 93 3.16 -11.21 -12.59
CA ALA A 93 3.02 -9.86 -13.15
C ALA A 93 3.88 -8.86 -12.36
N ILE A 94 4.23 -7.76 -13.01
CA ILE A 94 4.96 -6.63 -12.43
C ILE A 94 4.06 -5.40 -12.54
N ASN A 95 4.23 -4.44 -11.62
CA ASN A 95 3.49 -3.18 -11.59
C ASN A 95 1.97 -3.36 -11.60
N ARG A 96 1.47 -4.33 -10.85
CA ARG A 96 0.04 -4.56 -10.71
C ARG A 96 -0.56 -3.53 -9.77
N GLY A 97 -1.43 -2.65 -10.28
CA GLY A 97 -2.26 -1.78 -9.45
C GLY A 97 -3.29 -2.62 -8.69
N VAL A 98 -3.24 -2.58 -7.37
CA VAL A 98 -4.18 -3.28 -6.50
C VAL A 98 -4.79 -2.27 -5.54
N SER A 99 -6.12 -2.13 -5.57
CA SER A 99 -6.85 -1.27 -4.65
C SER A 99 -7.43 -2.08 -3.50
N TYR A 100 -7.19 -1.62 -2.29
CA TYR A 100 -7.73 -2.21 -1.07
C TYR A 100 -8.11 -1.11 -0.07
N ASN A 101 -9.38 -1.11 0.38
CA ASN A 101 -9.92 -0.10 1.30
C ASN A 101 -9.64 1.34 0.85
N GLY A 102 -9.88 1.65 -0.43
CA GLY A 102 -9.67 2.98 -1.01
C GLY A 102 -8.21 3.41 -1.20
N ARG A 103 -7.26 2.50 -0.95
CA ARG A 103 -5.82 2.73 -1.16
C ARG A 103 -5.34 1.90 -2.32
N SER A 104 -4.59 2.51 -3.23
CA SER A 104 -3.99 1.83 -4.37
C SER A 104 -2.50 1.61 -4.11
N MET A 105 -2.03 0.40 -4.38
CA MET A 105 -0.63 0.01 -4.28
C MET A 105 -0.16 -0.63 -5.58
N THR A 106 1.08 -0.36 -5.97
CA THR A 106 1.72 -1.05 -7.09
C THR A 106 2.52 -2.23 -6.53
N LEU A 107 2.11 -3.44 -6.88
CA LEU A 107 2.64 -4.68 -6.33
C LEU A 107 3.21 -5.58 -7.43
N MET A 108 4.07 -6.50 -7.04
CA MET A 108 4.43 -7.67 -7.83
C MET A 108 3.45 -8.79 -7.53
N GLN A 109 3.03 -9.52 -8.55
CA GLN A 109 2.21 -10.72 -8.43
C GLN A 109 3.08 -11.96 -8.58
N THR A 110 2.83 -12.99 -7.78
CA THR A 110 3.49 -14.31 -7.85
C THR A 110 2.47 -15.44 -7.69
N ASN A 111 2.78 -16.60 -8.22
CA ASN A 111 2.03 -17.83 -7.95
C ASN A 111 2.66 -18.69 -6.83
N ALA A 112 3.77 -18.23 -6.22
CA ALA A 112 4.24 -18.82 -4.97
C ALA A 112 3.11 -18.75 -3.93
N ALA A 113 2.90 -19.81 -3.16
CA ALA A 113 1.85 -19.85 -2.18
C ALA A 113 2.12 -18.82 -1.06
N ILE A 114 1.32 -17.75 -1.03
CA ILE A 114 1.32 -16.74 0.02
C ILE A 114 0.13 -17.03 0.93
N ASN A 115 0.39 -17.28 2.19
CA ASN A 115 -0.60 -17.63 3.21
C ASN A 115 -0.35 -16.83 4.49
N GLU A 116 -1.28 -16.91 5.42
CA GLU A 116 -1.07 -16.38 6.76
C GLU A 116 0.20 -16.99 7.36
N GLY A 117 1.09 -16.09 7.87
CA GLY A 117 2.39 -16.46 8.45
C GLY A 117 3.60 -16.27 7.54
N ASN A 118 3.44 -16.05 6.22
CA ASN A 118 4.56 -15.54 5.42
C ASN A 118 4.43 -14.05 5.06
N SER A 119 3.34 -13.39 5.46
CA SER A 119 3.15 -11.94 5.39
C SER A 119 4.26 -11.19 6.16
N GLY A 120 4.81 -10.14 5.55
CA GLY A 120 5.97 -9.41 6.11
C GLY A 120 7.29 -10.14 5.94
N GLY A 121 7.27 -11.37 5.44
CA GLY A 121 8.43 -12.15 5.09
C GLY A 121 9.03 -11.78 3.73
N PRO A 122 10.23 -12.29 3.42
CA PRO A 122 10.92 -12.01 2.18
C PRO A 122 10.38 -12.83 1.00
N LEU A 123 10.34 -12.19 -0.17
CA LEU A 123 10.32 -12.86 -1.45
C LEU A 123 11.74 -12.80 -2.02
N TYR A 124 12.33 -13.96 -2.28
CA TYR A 124 13.69 -14.12 -2.80
C TYR A 124 13.71 -14.39 -4.30
N ASN A 125 14.75 -13.91 -4.99
CA ASN A 125 15.14 -14.43 -6.29
C ASN A 125 16.05 -15.68 -6.14
N MET A 126 16.43 -16.29 -7.25
CA MET A 126 17.27 -17.49 -7.26
C MET A 126 18.74 -17.24 -6.84
N TYR A 127 19.13 -15.99 -6.65
CA TYR A 127 20.46 -15.59 -6.15
C TYR A 127 20.46 -15.37 -4.63
N GLY A 128 19.33 -15.62 -3.93
CA GLY A 128 19.19 -15.41 -2.49
C GLY A 128 19.07 -13.92 -2.10
N GLN A 129 18.68 -13.08 -3.03
CA GLN A 129 18.44 -11.65 -2.77
C GLN A 129 16.94 -11.41 -2.55
N VAL A 130 16.61 -10.59 -1.56
CA VAL A 130 15.22 -10.15 -1.30
C VAL A 130 14.80 -9.15 -2.37
N ILE A 131 13.81 -9.51 -3.16
CA ILE A 131 13.24 -8.70 -4.23
C ILE A 131 11.89 -8.09 -3.86
N GLY A 132 11.34 -8.47 -2.71
CA GLY A 132 10.09 -7.91 -2.20
C GLY A 132 9.72 -8.43 -0.82
N ILE A 133 8.66 -7.84 -0.26
CA ILE A 133 8.03 -8.26 1.01
C ILE A 133 6.64 -8.82 0.69
N THR A 134 6.39 -10.06 1.07
CA THR A 134 5.09 -10.73 0.84
C THR A 134 3.97 -10.01 1.59
N ASN A 135 2.78 -9.92 0.95
CA ASN A 135 1.65 -9.18 1.48
C ASN A 135 0.33 -9.96 1.40
N MET A 136 -0.03 -10.63 2.49
CA MET A 136 -1.27 -11.40 2.59
C MET A 136 -2.52 -10.51 2.69
N LYS A 137 -2.40 -9.27 3.19
CA LYS A 137 -3.52 -8.35 3.30
C LYS A 137 -4.17 -8.07 1.94
N MET A 138 -3.36 -7.93 0.90
CA MET A 138 -3.87 -7.78 -0.46
C MET A 138 -4.52 -9.07 -0.98
N MET A 139 -4.02 -10.23 -0.55
CA MET A 139 -4.60 -11.54 -0.87
C MET A 139 -6.03 -11.70 -0.35
N SER A 140 -6.36 -11.15 0.82
CA SER A 140 -7.67 -11.30 1.43
C SER A 140 -8.82 -10.80 0.54
N SER A 141 -8.54 -9.88 -0.36
CA SER A 141 -9.49 -9.39 -1.37
C SER A 141 -9.78 -10.40 -2.49
N TYR A 142 -8.91 -11.40 -2.63
CA TYR A 142 -8.97 -12.44 -3.68
C TYR A 142 -8.91 -13.86 -3.09
N SER A 143 -9.30 -14.03 -1.85
CA SER A 143 -9.09 -15.23 -1.03
C SER A 143 -9.69 -16.55 -1.55
N SER A 144 -10.52 -16.48 -2.58
CA SER A 144 -11.07 -17.66 -3.26
C SER A 144 -10.29 -18.09 -4.51
N ILE A 145 -9.19 -17.39 -4.85
CA ILE A 145 -8.43 -17.64 -6.07
C ILE A 145 -7.04 -18.13 -5.69
N GLU A 146 -6.76 -19.41 -5.97
CA GLU A 146 -5.45 -19.99 -5.77
C GLU A 146 -4.43 -19.47 -6.82
N GLY A 147 -3.16 -19.38 -6.44
CA GLY A 147 -2.08 -18.97 -7.34
C GLY A 147 -1.99 -17.48 -7.62
N ILE A 148 -2.65 -16.64 -6.81
CA ILE A 148 -2.49 -15.19 -6.81
C ILE A 148 -1.91 -14.75 -5.48
N GLY A 149 -0.61 -14.44 -5.45
CA GLY A 149 0.10 -13.85 -4.33
C GLY A 149 0.62 -12.46 -4.68
N PHE A 150 0.79 -11.61 -3.69
CA PHE A 150 1.33 -10.27 -3.88
C PHE A 150 2.54 -10.00 -3.00
N ALA A 151 3.46 -9.18 -3.51
CA ALA A 151 4.61 -8.69 -2.76
C ALA A 151 4.88 -7.21 -3.07
N ILE A 152 5.28 -6.48 -2.06
CA ILE A 152 5.73 -5.09 -2.19
C ILE A 152 7.14 -5.13 -2.79
N PRO A 153 7.40 -4.41 -3.90
CA PRO A 153 8.72 -4.39 -4.54
C PRO A 153 9.84 -3.94 -3.59
N SER A 154 11.04 -4.50 -3.74
CA SER A 154 12.21 -4.13 -2.92
C SER A 154 12.62 -2.67 -3.09
N THR A 155 12.41 -2.07 -4.26
CA THR A 155 12.66 -0.64 -4.49
C THR A 155 11.70 0.22 -3.66
N THR A 156 10.39 -0.07 -3.69
CA THR A 156 9.40 0.59 -2.85
C THR A 156 9.72 0.41 -1.36
N MET A 157 10.02 -0.83 -0.94
CA MET A 157 10.43 -1.10 0.45
C MET A 157 11.63 -0.26 0.87
N ARG A 158 12.65 -0.14 0.02
CA ARG A 158 13.87 0.65 0.32
C ARG A 158 13.56 2.12 0.54
N ASP A 159 12.72 2.71 -0.32
CA ASP A 159 12.33 4.13 -0.21
C ASP A 159 11.56 4.40 1.08
N ILE A 160 10.61 3.53 1.42
CA ILE A 160 9.84 3.61 2.67
C ILE A 160 10.74 3.45 3.88
N VAL A 161 11.60 2.42 3.90
CA VAL A 161 12.55 2.19 5.01
C VAL A 161 13.46 3.40 5.22
N ASN A 162 13.99 3.99 4.14
CA ASN A 162 14.84 5.19 4.22
C ASN A 162 14.07 6.36 4.84
N ALA A 163 12.81 6.59 4.46
CA ALA A 163 11.98 7.63 5.05
C ALA A 163 11.71 7.37 6.54
N LEU A 164 11.35 6.12 6.90
CA LEU A 164 11.10 5.74 8.30
C LEU A 164 12.34 5.86 9.18
N VAL A 165 13.53 5.54 8.65
CA VAL A 165 14.80 5.71 9.40
C VAL A 165 15.11 7.18 9.62
N LYS A 166 14.90 8.02 8.61
CA LYS A 166 15.25 9.43 8.63
C LYS A 166 14.28 10.27 9.46
N ASP A 167 12.97 10.10 9.22
CA ASP A 167 11.94 11.03 9.67
C ASP A 167 10.92 10.35 10.63
N GLY A 168 10.97 9.02 10.77
CA GLY A 168 10.01 8.23 11.54
C GLY A 168 8.67 8.00 10.82
N GLU A 169 8.45 8.67 9.69
CA GLU A 169 7.22 8.63 8.89
C GLU A 169 7.53 8.84 7.40
N VAL A 170 6.56 8.53 6.54
CA VAL A 170 6.66 8.74 5.09
C VAL A 170 5.85 9.97 4.71
N ARG A 171 6.53 11.03 4.29
CA ARG A 171 5.92 12.30 3.87
C ARG A 171 5.95 12.50 2.36
N GLY A 172 5.28 13.56 1.90
CA GLY A 172 5.27 13.97 0.49
C GLY A 172 4.28 13.22 -0.37
N ARG A 173 3.29 12.53 0.22
CA ARG A 173 2.22 11.86 -0.53
C ARG A 173 1.01 12.78 -0.69
N PRO A 174 0.73 13.26 -1.91
CA PRO A 174 -0.41 14.14 -2.13
C PRO A 174 -1.73 13.40 -1.94
N SER A 175 -2.62 13.97 -1.17
CA SER A 175 -4.00 13.51 -0.98
C SER A 175 -4.97 14.64 -1.29
N ILE A 176 -6.08 14.28 -1.95
CA ILE A 176 -7.19 15.20 -2.22
C ILE A 176 -8.07 15.34 -0.98
N GLY A 177 -8.10 14.32 -0.11
CA GLY A 177 -8.98 14.29 1.05
C GLY A 177 -10.42 13.90 0.73
N ILE A 178 -10.66 13.21 -0.39
CA ILE A 178 -11.97 12.61 -0.72
C ILE A 178 -11.82 11.14 -1.08
N THR A 179 -12.87 10.37 -0.84
CA THR A 179 -13.03 9.00 -1.36
C THR A 179 -14.13 9.00 -2.41
N VAL A 180 -13.83 8.43 -3.57
CA VAL A 180 -14.76 8.38 -4.70
C VAL A 180 -15.04 6.95 -5.14
N GLY A 181 -16.20 6.73 -5.72
CA GLY A 181 -16.59 5.45 -6.31
C GLY A 181 -17.34 5.66 -7.64
N ALA A 182 -17.24 4.69 -8.55
CA ALA A 182 -17.95 4.75 -9.82
C ALA A 182 -19.47 4.63 -9.62
N ILE A 183 -20.22 5.46 -10.33
CA ILE A 183 -21.69 5.34 -10.41
C ILE A 183 -22.01 4.29 -11.48
N PRO A 184 -22.75 3.22 -11.15
CA PRO A 184 -23.19 2.25 -12.15
C PRO A 184 -24.08 2.91 -13.21
N ASP A 185 -23.91 2.55 -14.49
CA ASP A 185 -24.64 3.15 -15.61
C ASP A 185 -26.17 3.11 -15.46
N ASN A 186 -26.68 2.03 -14.86
CA ASN A 186 -28.11 1.89 -14.57
C ASN A 186 -28.62 2.83 -13.47
N ALA A 187 -27.77 3.25 -12.54
CA ALA A 187 -28.12 4.18 -11.46
C ALA A 187 -28.24 5.61 -12.01
N SER A 188 -27.34 6.03 -12.88
CA SER A 188 -27.35 7.34 -13.53
C SER A 188 -28.70 7.60 -14.22
N SER A 189 -29.18 6.63 -15.00
CA SER A 189 -30.48 6.74 -15.71
C SER A 189 -31.69 6.66 -14.79
N HIS A 190 -31.59 5.91 -13.69
CA HIS A 190 -32.72 5.69 -12.78
C HIS A 190 -32.97 6.88 -11.85
N TYR A 191 -31.93 7.55 -11.42
CA TYR A 191 -31.98 8.66 -10.47
C TYR A 191 -31.85 10.05 -11.09
N ASP A 192 -31.78 10.14 -12.43
CA ASP A 192 -31.59 11.40 -13.17
C ASP A 192 -30.36 12.19 -12.68
N ILE A 193 -29.26 11.47 -12.45
CA ILE A 193 -27.99 12.05 -12.01
C ILE A 193 -26.94 11.92 -13.13
N PRO A 194 -25.98 12.85 -13.24
CA PRO A 194 -24.95 12.79 -14.26
C PRO A 194 -24.01 11.59 -14.08
N SER A 195 -23.39 11.15 -15.15
CA SER A 195 -22.27 10.22 -15.12
C SER A 195 -21.07 10.88 -14.45
N GLY A 196 -20.34 10.14 -13.62
CA GLY A 196 -19.19 10.66 -12.88
C GLY A 196 -18.81 9.75 -11.73
N LEU A 197 -18.09 10.31 -10.76
CA LEU A 197 -17.68 9.59 -9.55
C LEU A 197 -18.43 10.14 -8.32
N TYR A 198 -19.10 9.26 -7.64
CA TYR A 198 -19.78 9.57 -6.39
C TYR A 198 -18.77 9.79 -5.26
N ILE A 199 -18.88 10.90 -4.52
CA ILE A 199 -18.06 11.18 -3.34
C ILE A 199 -18.68 10.49 -2.13
N SER A 200 -18.03 9.43 -1.65
CA SER A 200 -18.50 8.60 -0.53
C SER A 200 -17.96 9.04 0.82
N ASP A 201 -16.85 9.76 0.85
CA ASP A 201 -16.25 10.32 2.06
C ASP A 201 -15.47 11.58 1.76
N VAL A 202 -15.45 12.52 2.73
CA VAL A 202 -14.62 13.72 2.73
C VAL A 202 -13.83 13.76 4.03
N THR A 203 -12.53 13.70 3.92
CA THR A 203 -11.63 13.60 5.06
C THR A 203 -11.63 14.91 5.86
N LYS A 204 -11.89 14.80 7.16
CA LYS A 204 -11.89 15.94 8.07
C LYS A 204 -10.51 16.61 8.10
N GLY A 205 -10.49 17.94 8.07
CA GLY A 205 -9.26 18.73 8.03
C GLY A 205 -8.63 18.86 6.65
N SER A 206 -9.18 18.22 5.62
CA SER A 206 -8.72 18.40 4.24
C SER A 206 -9.13 19.75 3.64
N ASP A 207 -8.40 20.20 2.63
CA ASP A 207 -8.80 21.39 1.86
C ASP A 207 -10.12 21.16 1.11
N ALA A 208 -10.41 19.93 0.71
CA ALA A 208 -11.71 19.57 0.12
C ALA A 208 -12.87 19.83 1.07
N GLU A 209 -12.74 19.47 2.37
CA GLU A 209 -13.74 19.80 3.40
C GLU A 209 -13.86 21.33 3.57
N ALA A 210 -12.72 22.04 3.67
CA ALA A 210 -12.69 23.49 3.84
C ALA A 210 -13.32 24.24 2.65
N LYS A 211 -13.24 23.69 1.45
CA LYS A 211 -13.86 24.22 0.22
C LYS A 211 -15.33 23.82 0.08
N GLY A 212 -15.87 23.06 1.03
CA GLY A 212 -17.30 22.73 1.09
C GLY A 212 -17.72 21.57 0.19
N ILE A 213 -16.81 20.72 -0.24
CA ILE A 213 -17.11 19.43 -0.87
C ILE A 213 -17.80 18.54 0.17
N LYS A 214 -18.80 17.75 -0.25
CA LYS A 214 -19.62 16.95 0.66
C LYS A 214 -19.81 15.53 0.13
N VAL A 215 -20.06 14.62 1.05
CA VAL A 215 -20.58 13.28 0.72
C VAL A 215 -21.90 13.44 -0.04
N GLY A 216 -22.04 12.71 -1.14
CA GLY A 216 -23.18 12.80 -2.04
C GLY A 216 -22.95 13.67 -3.28
N ASP A 217 -21.89 14.45 -3.33
CA ASP A 217 -21.46 15.15 -4.55
C ASP A 217 -21.05 14.16 -5.63
N ILE A 218 -21.18 14.57 -6.90
CA ILE A 218 -20.70 13.81 -8.04
C ILE A 218 -19.57 14.60 -8.71
N LEU A 219 -18.39 14.01 -8.73
CA LEU A 219 -17.22 14.55 -9.41
C LEU A 219 -17.35 14.23 -10.92
N LEU A 220 -17.42 15.29 -11.73
CA LEU A 220 -17.58 15.20 -13.19
C LEU A 220 -16.25 15.31 -13.92
N GLU A 221 -15.41 16.26 -13.52
CA GLU A 221 -14.14 16.56 -14.18
C GLU A 221 -13.04 16.84 -13.15
N CYS A 222 -11.82 16.43 -13.49
CA CYS A 222 -10.57 16.81 -12.82
C CYS A 222 -9.64 17.47 -13.83
N ASN A 223 -9.19 18.70 -13.55
CA ASN A 223 -8.33 19.49 -14.43
C ASN A 223 -8.88 19.57 -15.89
N GLY A 224 -10.21 19.67 -16.04
CA GLY A 224 -10.89 19.74 -17.35
C GLY A 224 -11.02 18.39 -18.09
N VAL A 225 -10.63 17.28 -17.47
CA VAL A 225 -10.78 15.93 -18.00
C VAL A 225 -11.96 15.24 -17.31
N GLU A 226 -12.91 14.72 -18.10
CA GLU A 226 -14.01 13.89 -17.58
C GLU A 226 -13.46 12.67 -16.83
N VAL A 227 -14.03 12.37 -15.65
CA VAL A 227 -13.66 11.21 -14.85
C VAL A 227 -14.85 10.28 -14.67
N LYS A 228 -14.64 8.99 -14.93
CA LYS A 228 -15.66 7.92 -14.81
C LYS A 228 -15.21 6.78 -13.92
N THR A 229 -13.90 6.66 -13.72
CA THR A 229 -13.28 5.62 -12.91
C THR A 229 -12.35 6.23 -11.87
N THR A 230 -12.12 5.53 -10.79
CA THR A 230 -11.14 5.92 -9.77
C THR A 230 -9.73 6.02 -10.34
N ASP A 231 -9.44 5.24 -11.38
CA ASP A 231 -8.14 5.23 -12.06
C ASP A 231 -7.91 6.54 -12.82
N ASP A 232 -8.94 7.15 -13.41
CA ASP A 232 -8.84 8.45 -14.07
C ASP A 232 -8.35 9.53 -13.09
N VAL A 233 -8.91 9.56 -11.87
CA VAL A 233 -8.49 10.49 -10.81
C VAL A 233 -7.07 10.18 -10.35
N ALA A 234 -6.73 8.89 -10.20
CA ALA A 234 -5.40 8.47 -9.78
C ALA A 234 -4.34 8.86 -10.80
N GLU A 235 -4.62 8.71 -12.11
CA GLU A 235 -3.74 9.10 -13.21
C GLU A 235 -3.48 10.62 -13.20
N ILE A 236 -4.54 11.44 -13.11
CA ILE A 236 -4.42 12.90 -13.06
C ILE A 236 -3.61 13.33 -11.83
N LYS A 237 -3.85 12.70 -10.68
CA LYS A 237 -3.14 12.98 -9.43
C LYS A 237 -1.66 12.58 -9.47
N SER A 238 -1.29 11.55 -10.24
CA SER A 238 0.06 10.95 -10.24
C SER A 238 1.17 11.94 -10.61
N GLY A 239 0.84 12.99 -11.36
CA GLY A 239 1.78 14.06 -11.75
C GLY A 239 1.85 15.23 -10.78
N LEU A 240 1.11 15.20 -9.67
CA LEU A 240 0.98 16.30 -8.72
C LEU A 240 1.71 16.00 -7.40
N SER A 241 2.11 17.06 -6.71
CA SER A 241 2.81 17.03 -5.43
C SER A 241 1.95 17.65 -4.33
N VAL A 242 2.35 17.47 -3.07
CA VAL A 242 1.76 18.18 -1.93
C VAL A 242 1.93 19.69 -2.15
N GLY A 243 0.83 20.44 -2.00
CA GLY A 243 0.76 21.87 -2.23
C GLY A 243 0.29 22.26 -3.64
N ASP A 244 0.28 21.33 -4.61
CA ASP A 244 -0.33 21.59 -5.91
C ASP A 244 -1.85 21.64 -5.80
N SER A 245 -2.50 22.37 -6.72
CA SER A 245 -3.96 22.43 -6.80
C SER A 245 -4.48 21.52 -7.90
N ILE A 246 -5.63 20.91 -7.63
CA ILE A 246 -6.44 20.17 -8.60
C ILE A 246 -7.78 20.86 -8.76
N HIS A 247 -8.18 21.12 -10.00
CA HIS A 247 -9.45 21.76 -10.34
C HIS A 247 -10.54 20.73 -10.52
N PHE A 248 -11.67 20.86 -9.81
CA PHE A 248 -12.82 19.97 -9.89
C PHE A 248 -14.04 20.70 -10.45
N LYS A 249 -14.80 19.99 -11.28
CA LYS A 249 -16.18 20.30 -11.61
C LYS A 249 -17.07 19.27 -10.95
N ILE A 250 -17.95 19.74 -10.10
CA ILE A 250 -18.79 18.93 -9.21
C ILE A 250 -20.26 19.23 -9.47
N TRP A 251 -21.09 18.20 -9.43
CA TRP A 251 -22.54 18.31 -9.46
C TRP A 251 -23.12 18.00 -8.06
N ARG A 252 -24.08 18.83 -7.64
CA ARG A 252 -24.84 18.68 -6.39
C ARG A 252 -26.26 19.19 -6.59
N ASP A 253 -27.27 18.38 -6.31
CA ASP A 253 -28.70 18.75 -6.27
C ASP A 253 -29.19 19.48 -7.53
N GLY A 254 -28.74 19.07 -8.71
CA GLY A 254 -29.14 19.66 -10.00
C GLY A 254 -28.26 20.79 -10.50
N GLU A 255 -27.30 21.26 -9.72
CA GLU A 255 -26.40 22.34 -10.10
C GLU A 255 -24.96 21.87 -10.21
N THR A 256 -24.18 22.54 -11.06
CA THR A 256 -22.74 22.33 -11.18
C THR A 256 -21.97 23.51 -10.64
N PHE A 257 -20.86 23.25 -9.96
CA PHE A 257 -19.91 24.25 -9.49
C PHE A 257 -18.48 23.79 -9.70
N GLU A 258 -17.57 24.72 -9.71
CA GLU A 258 -16.14 24.47 -9.86
C GLU A 258 -15.40 24.87 -8.58
N VAL A 259 -14.35 24.12 -8.24
CA VAL A 259 -13.57 24.35 -7.03
C VAL A 259 -12.14 23.87 -7.20
N ASP A 260 -11.18 24.70 -6.74
CA ASP A 260 -9.77 24.32 -6.66
C ASP A 260 -9.48 23.76 -5.27
N VAL A 261 -8.91 22.57 -5.23
CA VAL A 261 -8.53 21.86 -4.00
C VAL A 261 -7.01 21.74 -3.96
N VAL A 262 -6.40 22.18 -2.86
CA VAL A 262 -4.97 22.02 -2.62
C VAL A 262 -4.70 20.61 -2.07
N LEU A 263 -3.76 19.91 -2.69
CA LEU A 263 -3.33 18.59 -2.24
C LEU A 263 -2.51 18.72 -0.95
N MET A 264 -2.97 18.03 0.09
CA MET A 264 -2.32 17.99 1.39
C MET A 264 -1.49 16.71 1.55
N ASP A 265 -0.52 16.71 2.48
CA ASP A 265 0.17 15.48 2.82
C ASP A 265 -0.83 14.49 3.46
N THR A 266 -0.78 13.25 3.02
CA THR A 266 -1.65 12.19 3.54
C THR A 266 -1.56 12.07 5.06
N ASN A 267 -0.35 12.23 5.64
CA ASN A 267 -0.16 12.15 7.08
C ASN A 267 -0.81 13.29 7.85
N ASP A 268 -0.97 14.46 7.24
CA ASP A 268 -1.56 15.63 7.90
C ASP A 268 -3.09 15.54 8.01
N ILE A 269 -3.73 14.66 7.22
CA ILE A 269 -5.20 14.56 7.16
C ILE A 269 -5.76 13.19 7.59
N TYR A 270 -4.93 12.16 7.76
CA TYR A 270 -5.37 10.81 8.17
C TYR A 270 -4.79 10.36 9.52
N ASN A 271 -4.07 11.23 10.24
CA ASN A 271 -3.54 10.97 11.59
C ASN A 271 -4.37 11.65 12.67
#